data_d026b75a5bdcc2673b581ef63a22aa50
#
_entry.id   d026b75a5bdcc2673b581ef63a22aa50
#
_cell.length_a   1.000
_cell.length_b   1.000
_cell.length_c   1.000
_cell.angle_alpha   90.00
_cell.angle_beta   90.00
_cell.angle_gamma   90.00
#
_symmetry.space_group_name_H-M   'P 1'
#
loop_
_entity.id
_entity.type
_entity.pdbx_description
1 polymer ?
#
loop_
_entity_poly.entity_id
_entity_poly.type
_entity_poly.pdbx_seq_one_letter_code
_entity_poly.pdbx_strand_id
1 'polypeptide(L)'
;MIKNTIFCLIFIFQYALFGQSEISLKPIPPSPNYGEISSWAGHPEIDDPTDDKYKSSRRIDRDNRESYGDLKGSIPTFFVYPTIYFEGKIWNANIFNAKYRNDTRLALAFQASLFNDLGPIWAPHYRQMMYEGYLVKSISEQENAKIAFDTAYSDVLRAFKFFLKENPEGKFILAGHSQGTQHLKHLIKDYLMSDRELTDRLLVAFLVGGWVGADEMGDLPICEAPEDINCWVSWRSCGRNFKRKPFGDHIRVINPLSWNSDNKSVKRNLHKGSMYLNGKRILNRGLSTKVDDGLLRIQNLKGPVGWFLIWDDYHRADYNLFWFNIRENIYRRAWKSQIND
;
A
#
# COMPACT_ATOMS: atom_id res chain seq x y z
N MET A 1 36.64 16.01 -9.72
CA MET A 1 35.61 16.89 -9.16
C MET A 1 34.31 16.59 -9.88
N ILE A 2 33.54 15.69 -9.35
CA ILE A 2 32.22 15.30 -9.92
C ILE A 2 31.17 15.92 -9.00
N LYS A 3 30.47 16.92 -9.52
CA LYS A 3 29.35 17.57 -8.82
C LYS A 3 28.19 16.59 -8.79
N ASN A 4 27.93 16.01 -7.63
CA ASN A 4 26.69 15.28 -7.36
C ASN A 4 25.54 16.28 -7.28
N THR A 5 24.82 16.43 -8.36
CA THR A 5 23.56 17.16 -8.38
C THR A 5 22.50 16.29 -7.71
N ILE A 6 22.20 16.61 -6.47
CA ILE A 6 21.06 16.03 -5.73
C ILE A 6 19.80 16.62 -6.37
N PHE A 7 19.16 15.83 -7.24
CA PHE A 7 17.80 16.14 -7.70
C PHE A 7 16.82 15.83 -6.56
N CYS A 8 16.61 16.82 -5.69
CA CYS A 8 15.43 16.89 -4.84
C CYS A 8 14.24 17.22 -5.76
N LEU A 9 13.43 16.22 -6.09
CA LEU A 9 12.10 16.44 -6.70
C LEU A 9 11.19 17.11 -5.66
N ILE A 10 11.37 18.42 -5.49
CA ILE A 10 10.42 19.31 -4.83
C ILE A 10 9.31 19.54 -5.85
N PHE A 11 8.26 18.74 -5.83
CA PHE A 11 7.02 19.14 -6.45
C PHE A 11 6.36 20.22 -5.59
N ILE A 12 6.70 21.48 -5.91
CA ILE A 12 5.96 22.64 -5.43
C ILE A 12 4.58 22.56 -6.11
N PHE A 13 3.55 22.28 -5.34
CA PHE A 13 2.18 22.52 -5.75
C PHE A 13 1.97 24.03 -5.87
N GLN A 14 2.24 24.59 -7.02
CA GLN A 14 1.60 25.85 -7.41
C GLN A 14 0.14 25.51 -7.71
N TYR A 15 -0.76 25.87 -6.80
CA TYR A 15 -2.16 26.03 -7.13
C TYR A 15 -2.28 27.20 -8.09
N ALA A 16 -2.10 26.96 -9.38
CA ALA A 16 -2.54 27.87 -10.40
C ALA A 16 -4.07 27.79 -10.40
N LEU A 17 -4.71 28.90 -10.10
CA LEU A 17 -6.11 29.17 -10.40
C LEU A 17 -6.27 29.24 -11.93
N PHE A 18 -6.17 28.10 -12.60
CA PHE A 18 -6.67 27.95 -13.95
C PHE A 18 -8.16 27.65 -13.83
N GLY A 19 -8.97 28.37 -14.61
CA GLY A 19 -10.39 28.08 -14.74
C GLY A 19 -10.56 26.55 -14.94
N GLN A 20 -11.24 25.91 -14.00
CA GLN A 20 -11.46 24.46 -14.02
C GLN A 20 -12.24 24.13 -15.29
N SER A 21 -11.57 23.57 -16.27
CA SER A 21 -12.26 22.86 -17.34
C SER A 21 -12.95 21.67 -16.66
N GLU A 22 -14.25 21.57 -16.84
CA GLU A 22 -15.07 20.49 -16.27
C GLU A 22 -14.44 19.13 -16.60
N ILE A 23 -14.16 18.34 -15.57
CA ILE A 23 -13.59 17.00 -15.74
C ILE A 23 -14.69 16.10 -16.30
N SER A 24 -14.47 15.50 -17.46
CA SER A 24 -15.47 14.70 -18.13
C SER A 24 -15.47 13.23 -17.68
N LEU A 25 -16.64 12.64 -17.56
CA LEU A 25 -16.78 11.18 -17.41
C LEU A 25 -16.51 10.42 -18.73
N LYS A 26 -16.56 11.08 -19.85
CA LYS A 26 -16.43 10.45 -21.17
C LYS A 26 -15.29 11.06 -21.99
N PRO A 27 -14.62 10.28 -22.85
CA PRO A 27 -14.83 8.84 -23.02
C PRO A 27 -14.29 8.04 -21.82
N ILE A 28 -15.00 6.99 -21.42
CA ILE A 28 -14.46 6.02 -20.43
C ILE A 28 -13.32 5.26 -21.11
N PRO A 29 -12.10 5.20 -20.52
CA PRO A 29 -10.99 4.47 -21.11
C PRO A 29 -11.31 2.98 -21.30
N PRO A 30 -10.66 2.29 -22.28
CA PRO A 30 -10.83 0.87 -22.47
C PRO A 30 -10.57 0.06 -21.20
N SER A 31 -11.41 -0.95 -20.99
CA SER A 31 -11.32 -1.84 -19.84
C SER A 31 -10.12 -2.77 -19.96
N PRO A 32 -9.35 -3.02 -18.89
CA PRO A 32 -8.28 -4.01 -18.90
C PRO A 32 -8.80 -5.42 -19.17
N ASN A 33 -8.05 -6.20 -19.96
CA ASN A 33 -8.23 -7.64 -20.09
C ASN A 33 -7.14 -8.36 -19.29
N TYR A 34 -7.47 -8.88 -18.11
CA TYR A 34 -6.49 -9.49 -17.21
C TYR A 34 -5.99 -10.88 -17.66
N GLY A 35 -6.54 -11.45 -18.73
CA GLY A 35 -5.92 -12.56 -19.44
C GLY A 35 -4.72 -12.14 -20.29
N GLU A 36 -4.46 -10.83 -20.43
CA GLU A 36 -3.32 -10.29 -21.15
C GLU A 36 -2.32 -9.69 -20.18
N ILE A 37 -1.05 -10.05 -20.31
CA ILE A 37 0.07 -9.56 -19.49
C ILE A 37 0.14 -8.02 -19.50
N SER A 38 -0.21 -7.40 -20.62
CA SER A 38 -0.23 -5.94 -20.76
C SER A 38 -1.18 -5.22 -19.81
N SER A 39 -2.13 -5.92 -19.20
CA SER A 39 -3.03 -5.39 -18.17
C SER A 39 -2.45 -5.43 -16.75
N TRP A 40 -1.23 -5.93 -16.60
CA TRP A 40 -0.54 -6.01 -15.30
C TRP A 40 0.64 -5.05 -15.23
N ALA A 41 0.79 -4.42 -14.08
CA ALA A 41 1.92 -3.57 -13.73
C ALA A 41 3.05 -4.37 -13.07
N GLY A 42 2.68 -5.42 -12.30
CA GLY A 42 3.55 -6.46 -11.78
C GLY A 42 2.90 -7.81 -11.99
N HIS A 43 3.67 -8.80 -12.51
CA HIS A 43 3.16 -10.12 -12.84
C HIS A 43 4.32 -11.13 -12.87
N PRO A 44 4.15 -12.37 -12.40
CA PRO A 44 5.24 -13.36 -12.32
C PRO A 44 5.91 -13.71 -13.65
N GLU A 45 5.30 -13.41 -14.78
CA GLU A 45 5.85 -13.71 -16.13
C GLU A 45 6.55 -12.52 -16.80
N ILE A 46 6.66 -11.37 -16.13
CA ILE A 46 7.36 -10.19 -16.66
C ILE A 46 8.45 -9.72 -15.72
N ASP A 47 9.53 -9.17 -16.29
CA ASP A 47 10.57 -8.49 -15.52
C ASP A 47 10.09 -7.09 -15.17
N ASP A 48 9.73 -6.88 -13.94
CA ASP A 48 9.18 -5.63 -13.44
C ASP A 48 9.77 -5.22 -12.08
N PRO A 49 9.52 -3.99 -11.60
CA PRO A 49 10.12 -3.51 -10.36
C PRO A 49 9.72 -4.28 -9.08
N THR A 50 8.72 -5.16 -9.13
CA THR A 50 8.39 -6.01 -7.96
C THR A 50 9.43 -7.10 -7.74
N ASP A 51 10.21 -7.45 -8.77
CA ASP A 51 11.27 -8.45 -8.72
C ASP A 51 12.57 -7.92 -8.10
N ASP A 52 12.68 -6.60 -7.91
CA ASP A 52 13.88 -5.97 -7.40
C ASP A 52 14.27 -6.54 -6.01
N LYS A 53 15.41 -7.24 -5.97
CA LYS A 53 16.02 -7.76 -4.73
C LYS A 53 17.12 -6.81 -4.26
N TYR A 54 16.77 -5.88 -3.39
CA TYR A 54 17.72 -4.90 -2.89
C TYR A 54 18.81 -5.53 -2.03
N LYS A 55 20.08 -5.12 -2.25
CA LYS A 55 21.21 -5.57 -1.42
C LYS A 55 20.98 -5.29 0.07
N SER A 56 20.25 -4.21 0.37
CA SER A 56 19.91 -3.81 1.74
C SER A 56 18.93 -4.75 2.44
N SER A 57 18.15 -5.55 1.71
CA SER A 57 17.23 -6.54 2.30
C SER A 57 17.90 -7.86 2.65
N ARG A 58 19.02 -8.21 2.01
CA ARG A 58 19.68 -9.52 2.16
C ARG A 58 19.93 -9.92 3.61
N ARG A 59 20.23 -8.95 4.47
CA ARG A 59 20.46 -9.22 5.89
C ARG A 59 19.17 -9.61 6.60
N ILE A 60 18.10 -8.84 6.42
CA ILE A 60 16.80 -9.15 7.06
C ILE A 60 16.25 -10.49 6.55
N ASP A 61 16.40 -10.77 5.25
CA ASP A 61 15.94 -12.01 4.64
C ASP A 61 16.69 -13.21 5.23
N ARG A 62 18.01 -13.09 5.46
CA ARG A 62 18.80 -14.10 6.15
C ARG A 62 18.39 -14.24 7.62
N ASP A 63 18.30 -13.11 8.35
CA ASP A 63 17.94 -13.10 9.78
C ASP A 63 16.54 -13.75 9.97
N ASN A 64 15.62 -13.56 9.01
CA ASN A 64 14.30 -14.22 9.01
C ASN A 64 14.42 -15.74 8.87
N ARG A 65 15.23 -16.25 7.91
CA ARG A 65 15.44 -17.69 7.73
C ARG A 65 16.14 -18.32 8.93
N GLU A 66 17.12 -17.64 9.52
CA GLU A 66 17.79 -18.07 10.73
C GLU A 66 16.84 -18.14 11.93
N SER A 67 15.87 -17.23 12.03
CA SER A 67 14.94 -17.14 13.17
C SER A 67 13.73 -18.08 13.04
N TYR A 68 13.24 -18.29 11.84
CA TYR A 68 11.97 -18.98 11.57
C TYR A 68 12.12 -20.22 10.66
N GLY A 69 13.29 -20.43 10.06
CA GLY A 69 13.51 -21.49 9.07
C GLY A 69 13.07 -21.10 7.65
N ASP A 70 13.30 -22.00 6.71
CA ASP A 70 12.83 -21.82 5.33
C ASP A 70 11.32 -22.11 5.24
N LEU A 71 10.63 -21.25 4.53
CA LEU A 71 9.19 -21.43 4.27
C LEU A 71 8.96 -22.49 3.21
N LYS A 72 7.91 -23.28 3.37
CA LYS A 72 7.45 -24.24 2.37
C LYS A 72 6.46 -23.55 1.42
N GLY A 73 6.71 -23.70 0.11
CA GLY A 73 5.84 -23.13 -0.91
C GLY A 73 6.00 -21.62 -1.09
N SER A 74 5.08 -21.07 -1.82
CA SER A 74 5.06 -19.66 -2.22
C SER A 74 3.74 -19.02 -1.80
N ILE A 75 3.81 -17.82 -1.25
CA ILE A 75 2.64 -17.04 -0.85
C ILE A 75 2.54 -15.81 -1.74
N PRO A 76 1.71 -15.84 -2.80
CA PRO A 76 1.56 -14.73 -3.72
C PRO A 76 0.91 -13.52 -3.05
N THR A 77 1.25 -12.33 -3.52
CA THR A 77 0.68 -11.07 -3.06
C THR A 77 -0.12 -10.41 -4.17
N PHE A 78 -1.39 -10.10 -3.91
CA PHE A 78 -2.18 -9.21 -4.74
C PHE A 78 -2.02 -7.78 -4.24
N PHE A 79 -1.36 -6.92 -5.03
CA PHE A 79 -1.01 -5.56 -4.64
C PHE A 79 -1.76 -4.51 -5.47
N VAL A 80 -2.51 -3.62 -4.81
CA VAL A 80 -3.21 -2.50 -5.45
C VAL A 80 -2.52 -1.19 -5.10
N TYR A 81 -1.80 -0.62 -6.06
CA TYR A 81 -1.01 0.60 -5.88
C TYR A 81 -1.89 1.86 -5.74
N PRO A 82 -1.34 2.97 -5.21
CA PRO A 82 -2.08 4.22 -5.05
C PRO A 82 -2.40 4.87 -6.39
N THR A 83 -3.36 5.79 -6.41
CA THR A 83 -3.53 6.61 -7.61
C THR A 83 -2.29 7.48 -7.84
N ILE A 84 -1.84 7.49 -9.08
CA ILE A 84 -0.82 8.38 -9.64
C ILE A 84 -1.41 9.33 -10.67
N TYR A 85 -2.73 9.28 -10.85
CA TYR A 85 -3.48 10.11 -11.76
C TYR A 85 -3.90 11.40 -11.07
N PHE A 86 -3.02 12.42 -11.10
CA PHE A 86 -3.21 13.70 -10.40
C PHE A 86 -3.84 14.77 -11.28
N GLU A 87 -3.76 14.65 -12.60
CA GLU A 87 -4.24 15.64 -13.56
C GLU A 87 -4.75 14.97 -14.84
N GLY A 88 -5.79 15.49 -15.43
CA GLY A 88 -6.37 14.99 -16.67
C GLY A 88 -7.67 15.69 -17.02
N LYS A 89 -8.24 15.32 -18.17
CA LYS A 89 -9.51 15.86 -18.67
C LYS A 89 -10.69 14.89 -18.46
N ILE A 90 -10.40 13.67 -18.01
CA ILE A 90 -11.39 12.62 -17.76
C ILE A 90 -11.15 12.03 -16.37
N TRP A 91 -12.21 11.53 -15.76
CA TRP A 91 -12.17 11.04 -14.37
C TRP A 91 -11.34 9.78 -14.16
N ASN A 92 -11.23 8.93 -15.17
CA ASN A 92 -10.47 7.67 -15.05
C ASN A 92 -9.21 7.69 -15.90
N ALA A 93 -8.10 7.21 -15.36
CA ALA A 93 -6.85 7.05 -16.09
C ALA A 93 -6.96 6.02 -17.21
N ASN A 94 -6.34 6.32 -18.35
CA ASN A 94 -6.14 5.32 -19.40
C ASN A 94 -4.89 4.49 -19.07
N ILE A 95 -5.07 3.20 -18.78
CA ILE A 95 -3.98 2.29 -18.40
C ILE A 95 -2.95 2.07 -19.51
N PHE A 96 -3.28 2.38 -20.77
CA PHE A 96 -2.35 2.26 -21.91
C PHE A 96 -1.50 3.51 -22.10
N ASN A 97 -1.70 4.57 -21.31
CA ASN A 97 -0.87 5.76 -21.35
C ASN A 97 0.51 5.49 -20.72
N ALA A 98 1.57 5.65 -21.51
CA ALA A 98 2.95 5.36 -21.11
C ALA A 98 3.41 6.15 -19.87
N LYS A 99 2.97 7.41 -19.71
CA LYS A 99 3.30 8.23 -18.53
C LYS A 99 2.81 7.54 -17.26
N TYR A 100 1.53 7.14 -17.19
CA TYR A 100 0.98 6.50 -16.00
C TYR A 100 1.61 5.15 -15.70
N ARG A 101 1.96 4.40 -16.74
CA ARG A 101 2.69 3.13 -16.57
C ARG A 101 4.06 3.34 -15.96
N ASN A 102 4.81 4.34 -16.39
CA ASN A 102 6.12 4.67 -15.85
C ASN A 102 6.02 5.16 -14.39
N ASP A 103 5.04 6.02 -14.08
CA ASP A 103 4.86 6.55 -12.73
C ASP A 103 4.48 5.45 -11.72
N THR A 104 3.76 4.41 -12.16
CA THR A 104 3.41 3.23 -11.36
C THR A 104 4.66 2.45 -10.91
N ARG A 105 5.72 2.44 -11.70
CA ARG A 105 6.96 1.68 -11.40
C ARG A 105 7.58 2.03 -10.05
N LEU A 106 7.47 3.29 -9.58
CA LEU A 106 7.97 3.70 -8.27
C LEU A 106 7.18 3.06 -7.13
N ALA A 107 5.85 2.94 -7.26
CA ALA A 107 5.04 2.24 -6.26
C ALA A 107 5.35 0.74 -6.23
N LEU A 108 5.58 0.13 -7.38
CA LEU A 108 5.99 -1.27 -7.45
C LEU A 108 7.35 -1.48 -6.81
N ALA A 109 8.35 -0.69 -7.20
CA ALA A 109 9.72 -0.81 -6.70
C ALA A 109 9.85 -0.63 -5.18
N PHE A 110 9.09 0.29 -4.58
CA PHE A 110 9.30 0.70 -3.19
C PHE A 110 8.16 0.41 -2.23
N GLN A 111 7.05 -0.11 -2.71
CA GLN A 111 5.93 -0.57 -1.88
C GLN A 111 5.66 -2.06 -2.10
N ALA A 112 5.40 -2.49 -3.35
CA ALA A 112 5.07 -3.86 -3.65
C ALA A 112 6.25 -4.83 -3.47
N SER A 113 7.46 -4.45 -3.91
CA SER A 113 8.65 -5.32 -3.85
C SER A 113 9.04 -5.79 -2.44
N LEU A 114 8.50 -5.14 -1.40
CA LEU A 114 8.75 -5.59 -0.03
C LEU A 114 8.21 -6.99 0.25
N PHE A 115 7.21 -7.46 -0.52
CA PHE A 115 6.56 -8.75 -0.37
C PHE A 115 7.24 -9.88 -1.17
N ASN A 116 8.20 -9.59 -2.05
CA ASN A 116 8.78 -10.53 -3.00
C ASN A 116 9.66 -11.65 -2.41
N ASP A 117 9.87 -11.67 -1.10
CA ASP A 117 10.58 -12.77 -0.43
C ASP A 117 9.68 -14.01 -0.20
N LEU A 118 8.36 -13.80 -0.19
CA LEU A 118 7.39 -14.87 0.07
C LEU A 118 6.84 -15.52 -1.21
N GLY A 119 6.76 -14.78 -2.31
CA GLY A 119 6.20 -15.27 -3.56
C GLY A 119 6.03 -14.17 -4.59
N PRO A 120 5.42 -14.50 -5.73
CA PRO A 120 5.20 -13.57 -6.82
C PRO A 120 4.20 -12.49 -6.45
N ILE A 121 4.35 -11.32 -7.10
CA ILE A 121 3.50 -10.17 -6.89
C ILE A 121 2.63 -9.95 -8.12
N TRP A 122 1.34 -9.84 -7.90
CA TRP A 122 0.32 -9.56 -8.90
C TRP A 122 -0.22 -8.16 -8.66
N ALA A 123 0.16 -7.20 -9.49
CA ALA A 123 -0.27 -5.81 -9.38
C ALA A 123 -1.00 -5.39 -10.67
N PRO A 124 -2.34 -5.27 -10.66
CA PRO A 124 -3.08 -4.95 -11.87
C PRO A 124 -2.92 -3.48 -12.26
N HIS A 125 -2.81 -3.18 -13.55
CA HIS A 125 -3.21 -1.87 -14.04
C HIS A 125 -4.72 -1.74 -13.93
N TYR A 126 -5.20 -0.62 -13.40
CA TYR A 126 -6.63 -0.34 -13.27
C TYR A 126 -6.92 1.11 -13.65
N ARG A 127 -8.13 1.41 -14.09
CA ARG A 127 -8.56 2.75 -14.48
C ARG A 127 -8.75 3.65 -13.27
N GLN A 128 -7.62 4.06 -12.66
CA GLN A 128 -7.59 4.85 -11.44
C GLN A 128 -8.53 6.05 -11.54
N MET A 129 -9.27 6.31 -10.46
CA MET A 129 -9.96 7.58 -10.30
C MET A 129 -8.92 8.69 -10.09
N MET A 130 -9.14 9.84 -10.74
CA MET A 130 -8.29 11.01 -10.54
C MET A 130 -8.28 11.44 -9.07
N TYR A 131 -7.12 11.90 -8.60
CA TYR A 131 -6.95 12.35 -7.21
C TYR A 131 -7.94 13.44 -6.80
N GLU A 132 -8.32 14.33 -7.74
CA GLU A 132 -9.31 15.38 -7.53
C GLU A 132 -10.65 14.83 -7.00
N GLY A 133 -11.02 13.59 -7.34
CA GLY A 133 -12.22 12.93 -6.83
C GLY A 133 -12.32 12.85 -5.30
N TYR A 134 -11.18 12.93 -4.58
CA TYR A 134 -11.16 13.02 -3.13
C TYR A 134 -11.32 14.44 -2.58
N LEU A 135 -11.30 15.46 -3.42
CA LEU A 135 -11.26 16.88 -3.05
C LEU A 135 -12.55 17.63 -3.45
N VAL A 136 -13.35 17.05 -4.34
CA VAL A 136 -14.58 17.66 -4.85
C VAL A 136 -15.62 17.92 -3.77
N LYS A 137 -16.36 19.02 -3.92
CA LYS A 137 -17.35 19.47 -2.94
C LYS A 137 -18.77 19.54 -3.47
N SER A 138 -18.93 19.80 -4.78
CA SER A 138 -20.26 19.86 -5.40
C SER A 138 -20.86 18.45 -5.50
N ILE A 139 -22.18 18.33 -5.40
CA ILE A 139 -22.90 17.06 -5.45
C ILE A 139 -22.64 16.36 -6.80
N SER A 140 -22.72 17.08 -7.90
CA SER A 140 -22.52 16.51 -9.24
C SER A 140 -21.11 15.97 -9.44
N GLU A 141 -20.08 16.65 -8.92
CA GLU A 141 -18.70 16.15 -8.98
C GLU A 141 -18.47 14.97 -8.07
N GLN A 142 -19.13 14.92 -6.89
CA GLN A 142 -19.10 13.75 -6.01
C GLN A 142 -19.73 12.53 -6.67
N GLU A 143 -20.83 12.71 -7.39
CA GLU A 143 -21.45 11.63 -8.19
C GLU A 143 -20.52 11.14 -9.29
N ASN A 144 -19.89 12.07 -10.02
CA ASN A 144 -18.91 11.74 -11.06
C ASN A 144 -17.69 11.01 -10.49
N ALA A 145 -17.17 11.47 -9.36
CA ALA A 145 -16.06 10.83 -8.65
C ALA A 145 -16.46 9.42 -8.19
N LYS A 146 -17.68 9.22 -7.69
CA LYS A 146 -18.21 7.92 -7.33
C LYS A 146 -18.25 6.97 -8.53
N ILE A 147 -18.79 7.40 -9.66
CA ILE A 147 -18.83 6.60 -10.90
C ILE A 147 -17.40 6.20 -11.33
N ALA A 148 -16.46 7.14 -11.24
CA ALA A 148 -15.06 6.87 -11.58
C ALA A 148 -14.39 5.90 -10.60
N PHE A 149 -14.71 6.00 -9.31
CA PHE A 149 -14.24 5.07 -8.28
C PHE A 149 -14.80 3.67 -8.51
N ASP A 150 -16.10 3.55 -8.79
CA ASP A 150 -16.78 2.27 -9.06
C ASP A 150 -16.20 1.61 -10.34
N THR A 151 -15.85 2.41 -11.35
CA THR A 151 -15.16 1.94 -12.56
C THR A 151 -13.79 1.35 -12.20
N ALA A 152 -13.00 2.05 -11.41
CA ALA A 152 -11.69 1.59 -10.94
C ALA A 152 -11.81 0.32 -10.07
N TYR A 153 -12.79 0.28 -9.16
CA TYR A 153 -13.06 -0.89 -8.32
C TYR A 153 -13.46 -2.11 -9.16
N SER A 154 -14.29 -1.92 -10.19
CA SER A 154 -14.69 -3.02 -11.08
C SER A 154 -13.48 -3.69 -11.75
N ASP A 155 -12.45 -2.90 -12.09
CA ASP A 155 -11.19 -3.42 -12.64
C ASP A 155 -10.43 -4.22 -11.59
N VAL A 156 -10.26 -3.69 -10.39
CA VAL A 156 -9.56 -4.38 -9.28
C VAL A 156 -10.24 -5.70 -8.94
N LEU A 157 -11.58 -5.73 -8.86
CA LEU A 157 -12.35 -6.97 -8.61
C LEU A 157 -12.13 -8.02 -9.70
N ARG A 158 -12.14 -7.62 -10.98
CA ARG A 158 -11.89 -8.55 -12.10
C ARG A 158 -10.46 -9.07 -12.08
N ALA A 159 -9.48 -8.20 -11.77
CA ALA A 159 -8.09 -8.60 -11.61
C ALA A 159 -7.92 -9.60 -10.47
N PHE A 160 -8.58 -9.37 -9.33
CA PHE A 160 -8.51 -10.27 -8.19
C PHE A 160 -9.13 -11.63 -8.49
N LYS A 161 -10.26 -11.67 -9.21
CA LYS A 161 -10.86 -12.94 -9.66
C LYS A 161 -9.92 -13.71 -10.59
N PHE A 162 -9.21 -13.02 -11.47
CA PHE A 162 -8.19 -13.63 -12.31
C PHE A 162 -7.01 -14.15 -11.47
N PHE A 163 -6.50 -13.34 -10.54
CA PHE A 163 -5.46 -13.75 -9.59
C PHE A 163 -5.83 -15.04 -8.85
N LEU A 164 -7.06 -15.16 -8.35
CA LEU A 164 -7.53 -16.38 -7.66
C LEU A 164 -7.59 -17.59 -8.60
N LYS A 165 -7.97 -17.39 -9.85
CA LYS A 165 -7.97 -18.46 -10.86
C LYS A 165 -6.55 -19.00 -11.12
N GLU A 166 -5.57 -18.12 -11.20
CA GLU A 166 -4.16 -18.49 -11.41
C GLU A 166 -3.48 -19.01 -10.12
N ASN A 167 -4.06 -18.71 -8.97
CA ASN A 167 -3.59 -19.15 -7.65
C ASN A 167 -4.75 -19.84 -6.88
N PRO A 168 -5.20 -21.03 -7.32
CA PRO A 168 -6.41 -21.66 -6.80
C PRO A 168 -6.28 -22.17 -5.37
N GLU A 169 -5.06 -22.42 -4.91
CA GLU A 169 -4.76 -23.03 -3.60
C GLU A 169 -3.77 -22.21 -2.78
N GLY A 170 -3.64 -22.56 -1.50
CA GLY A 170 -2.69 -21.95 -0.58
C GLY A 170 -3.08 -20.57 -0.08
N LYS A 171 -2.24 -20.03 0.78
CA LYS A 171 -2.40 -18.69 1.36
C LYS A 171 -2.02 -17.60 0.35
N PHE A 172 -2.59 -16.42 0.52
CA PHE A 172 -2.19 -15.20 -0.21
C PHE A 172 -2.20 -13.98 0.70
N ILE A 173 -1.53 -12.92 0.26
CA ILE A 173 -1.52 -11.60 0.91
C ILE A 173 -2.33 -10.62 0.06
N LEU A 174 -3.16 -9.81 0.70
CA LEU A 174 -3.70 -8.57 0.10
C LEU A 174 -2.88 -7.39 0.58
N ALA A 175 -2.47 -6.51 -0.32
CA ALA A 175 -1.77 -5.31 0.06
C ALA A 175 -2.18 -4.14 -0.83
N GLY A 176 -2.38 -2.97 -0.23
CA GLY A 176 -2.75 -1.77 -0.98
C GLY A 176 -2.26 -0.49 -0.33
N HIS A 177 -2.20 0.57 -1.13
CA HIS A 177 -1.85 1.88 -0.65
C HIS A 177 -2.85 2.94 -1.15
N SER A 178 -3.27 3.85 -0.27
CA SER A 178 -4.11 4.99 -0.62
C SER A 178 -5.41 4.58 -1.34
N GLN A 179 -5.60 4.94 -2.61
CA GLN A 179 -6.75 4.51 -3.42
C GLN A 179 -6.83 2.99 -3.52
N GLY A 180 -5.68 2.29 -3.62
CA GLY A 180 -5.64 0.83 -3.60
C GLY A 180 -6.21 0.24 -2.31
N THR A 181 -5.93 0.86 -1.16
CA THR A 181 -6.55 0.48 0.12
C THR A 181 -8.07 0.64 0.09
N GLN A 182 -8.58 1.73 -0.50
CA GLN A 182 -10.04 1.93 -0.58
C GLN A 182 -10.70 0.84 -1.42
N HIS A 183 -10.08 0.44 -2.54
CA HIS A 183 -10.58 -0.66 -3.35
C HIS A 183 -10.52 -2.01 -2.62
N LEU A 184 -9.45 -2.27 -1.86
CA LEU A 184 -9.33 -3.51 -1.08
C LEU A 184 -10.34 -3.58 0.06
N LYS A 185 -10.75 -2.46 0.67
CA LYS A 185 -11.84 -2.43 1.65
C LYS A 185 -13.14 -2.96 1.03
N HIS A 186 -13.51 -2.45 -0.14
CA HIS A 186 -14.68 -2.93 -0.87
C HIS A 186 -14.53 -4.40 -1.28
N LEU A 187 -13.36 -4.79 -1.79
CA LEU A 187 -13.08 -6.17 -2.19
C LEU A 187 -13.23 -7.16 -1.03
N ILE A 188 -12.72 -6.80 0.14
CA ILE A 188 -12.84 -7.65 1.34
C ILE A 188 -14.31 -7.76 1.74
N LYS A 189 -14.99 -6.63 1.90
CA LYS A 189 -16.38 -6.60 2.35
C LYS A 189 -17.33 -7.28 1.37
N ASP A 190 -17.23 -6.97 0.08
CA ASP A 190 -18.22 -7.34 -0.92
C ASP A 190 -17.96 -8.71 -1.56
N TYR A 191 -16.71 -9.19 -1.51
CA TYR A 191 -16.33 -10.41 -2.20
C TYR A 191 -15.61 -11.43 -1.30
N LEU A 192 -14.54 -11.05 -0.60
CA LEU A 192 -13.76 -11.99 0.20
C LEU A 192 -14.60 -12.58 1.34
N MET A 193 -15.30 -11.74 2.08
CA MET A 193 -16.11 -12.16 3.24
C MET A 193 -17.38 -12.97 2.86
N SER A 194 -17.75 -12.99 1.59
CA SER A 194 -18.88 -13.83 1.13
C SER A 194 -18.50 -15.31 0.95
N ASP A 195 -17.23 -15.64 1.03
CA ASP A 195 -16.68 -16.98 0.87
C ASP A 195 -15.70 -17.30 2.01
N ARG A 196 -16.08 -18.21 2.89
CA ARG A 196 -15.29 -18.58 4.06
C ARG A 196 -14.00 -19.30 3.68
N GLU A 197 -14.03 -20.18 2.71
CA GLU A 197 -12.82 -20.90 2.26
C GLU A 197 -11.80 -19.91 1.70
N LEU A 198 -12.27 -18.95 0.92
CA LEU A 198 -11.42 -17.88 0.39
C LEU A 198 -10.89 -16.99 1.52
N THR A 199 -11.72 -16.65 2.51
CA THR A 199 -11.29 -15.87 3.68
C THR A 199 -10.23 -16.62 4.48
N ASP A 200 -10.40 -17.93 4.68
CA ASP A 200 -9.43 -18.76 5.40
C ASP A 200 -8.07 -18.83 4.68
N ARG A 201 -8.01 -18.60 3.37
CA ARG A 201 -6.78 -18.49 2.59
C ARG A 201 -6.04 -17.16 2.74
N LEU A 202 -6.68 -16.12 3.27
CA LEU A 202 -6.01 -14.84 3.50
C LEU A 202 -4.94 -14.99 4.59
N LEU A 203 -3.67 -14.74 4.28
CA LEU A 203 -2.65 -14.63 5.32
C LEU A 203 -2.84 -13.35 6.13
N VAL A 204 -2.86 -12.23 5.46
CA VAL A 204 -3.06 -10.89 6.06
C VAL A 204 -3.41 -9.87 4.98
N ALA A 205 -4.21 -8.84 5.33
CA ALA A 205 -4.48 -7.69 4.48
C ALA A 205 -3.76 -6.44 5.00
N PHE A 206 -2.87 -5.86 4.20
CA PHE A 206 -2.20 -4.57 4.45
C PHE A 206 -2.98 -3.44 3.80
N LEU A 207 -3.75 -2.70 4.58
CA LEU A 207 -4.63 -1.60 4.15
C LEU A 207 -3.99 -0.25 4.49
N VAL A 208 -2.89 0.06 3.81
CA VAL A 208 -1.98 1.14 4.20
C VAL A 208 -2.35 2.47 3.53
N GLY A 209 -2.18 3.57 4.27
CA GLY A 209 -2.43 4.93 3.77
C GLY A 209 -3.90 5.28 3.58
N GLY A 210 -4.81 4.40 3.94
CA GLY A 210 -6.25 4.63 3.94
C GLY A 210 -6.82 4.96 5.32
N TRP A 211 -8.09 5.28 5.35
CA TRP A 211 -8.89 5.38 6.57
C TRP A 211 -9.72 4.11 6.66
N VAL A 212 -9.47 3.29 7.67
CA VAL A 212 -10.12 1.98 7.81
C VAL A 212 -10.79 1.91 9.17
N GLY A 213 -12.12 1.90 9.14
CA GLY A 213 -12.96 1.66 10.32
C GLY A 213 -13.13 0.16 10.57
N ALA A 214 -13.30 -0.21 11.81
CA ALA A 214 -13.56 -1.60 12.19
C ALA A 214 -14.85 -2.14 11.56
N ASP A 215 -15.86 -1.29 11.45
CA ASP A 215 -17.19 -1.56 10.89
C ASP A 215 -17.20 -1.71 9.35
N GLU A 216 -16.11 -1.30 8.69
CA GLU A 216 -15.98 -1.36 7.23
C GLU A 216 -15.48 -2.73 6.71
N MET A 217 -14.98 -3.59 7.61
CA MET A 217 -14.29 -4.83 7.24
C MET A 217 -15.12 -6.10 7.46
N GLY A 218 -16.42 -5.95 7.76
CA GLY A 218 -17.29 -7.08 8.09
C GLY A 218 -16.76 -7.84 9.32
N ASP A 219 -16.76 -9.16 9.24
CA ASP A 219 -16.27 -10.03 10.33
C ASP A 219 -14.77 -10.30 10.27
N LEU A 220 -14.04 -9.73 9.29
CA LEU A 220 -12.58 -9.90 9.23
C LEU A 220 -11.94 -9.13 10.40
N PRO A 221 -11.25 -9.83 11.34
CA PRO A 221 -10.71 -9.18 12.51
C PRO A 221 -9.51 -8.29 12.19
N ILE A 222 -9.26 -7.31 13.05
CA ILE A 222 -8.00 -6.57 13.07
C ILE A 222 -6.91 -7.46 13.68
N CYS A 223 -5.68 -7.38 13.17
CA CYS A 223 -4.55 -8.06 13.80
C CYS A 223 -4.13 -7.32 15.08
N GLU A 224 -4.01 -8.00 16.20
CA GLU A 224 -3.62 -7.43 17.51
C GLU A 224 -2.24 -7.91 17.98
N ALA A 225 -1.64 -8.87 17.23
CA ALA A 225 -0.30 -9.38 17.50
C ALA A 225 0.51 -9.54 16.21
N PRO A 226 1.85 -9.56 16.31
CA PRO A 226 2.73 -9.66 15.14
C PRO A 226 2.63 -11.01 14.39
N GLU A 227 1.98 -12.01 14.96
CA GLU A 227 1.82 -13.36 14.39
C GLU A 227 0.40 -13.66 13.94
N ASP A 228 -0.55 -12.76 14.16
CA ASP A 228 -1.94 -13.00 13.77
C ASP A 228 -2.07 -13.15 12.26
N ILE A 229 -2.88 -14.11 11.84
CA ILE A 229 -3.22 -14.38 10.45
C ILE A 229 -4.74 -14.28 10.25
N ASN A 230 -5.21 -14.31 9.02
CA ASN A 230 -6.62 -14.13 8.68
C ASN A 230 -7.21 -12.84 9.27
N CYS A 231 -6.46 -11.75 9.18
CA CYS A 231 -6.80 -10.45 9.75
C CYS A 231 -6.22 -9.30 8.90
N TRP A 232 -6.53 -8.07 9.25
CA TRP A 232 -6.02 -6.90 8.55
C TRP A 232 -5.23 -5.96 9.46
N VAL A 233 -4.33 -5.21 8.85
CA VAL A 233 -3.57 -4.11 9.48
C VAL A 233 -3.74 -2.83 8.66
N SER A 234 -3.79 -1.70 9.34
CA SER A 234 -3.87 -0.38 8.69
C SER A 234 -3.09 0.66 9.46
N TRP A 235 -2.51 1.60 8.75
CA TRP A 235 -1.95 2.84 9.30
C TRP A 235 -1.87 3.93 8.22
N ARG A 236 -1.82 5.17 8.68
CA ARG A 236 -1.45 6.34 7.89
C ARG A 236 -0.46 7.16 8.70
N SER A 237 0.72 7.38 8.14
CA SER A 237 1.84 8.04 8.83
C SER A 237 1.76 9.55 8.71
N CYS A 238 2.02 10.22 9.81
CA CYS A 238 2.12 11.68 9.84
C CYS A 238 3.19 12.15 10.84
N GLY A 239 3.60 13.39 10.71
CA GLY A 239 4.48 14.05 11.65
C GLY A 239 3.79 14.36 12.99
N ARG A 240 4.60 14.74 13.98
CA ARG A 240 4.15 15.01 15.34
C ARG A 240 3.11 16.14 15.40
N ASN A 241 3.25 17.16 14.56
CA ASN A 241 2.44 18.38 14.57
C ASN A 241 1.35 18.38 13.51
N PHE A 242 1.13 17.27 12.83
CA PHE A 242 0.13 17.18 11.78
C PHE A 242 -1.25 17.49 12.33
N LYS A 243 -1.83 18.59 11.83
CA LYS A 243 -3.15 19.08 12.20
C LYS A 243 -4.13 18.79 11.08
N ARG A 244 -4.78 17.67 11.13
CA ARG A 244 -5.96 17.38 10.34
C ARG A 244 -7.13 17.14 11.29
N LYS A 245 -8.38 17.34 10.82
CA LYS A 245 -9.54 17.01 11.64
C LYS A 245 -9.41 15.58 12.16
N PRO A 246 -9.70 15.32 13.45
CA PRO A 246 -9.67 13.97 13.98
C PRO A 246 -10.61 13.09 13.17
N PHE A 247 -10.13 11.88 12.85
CA PHE A 247 -10.93 10.93 12.09
C PHE A 247 -11.88 10.11 12.94
N GLY A 248 -11.74 10.26 14.25
CA GLY A 248 -12.57 9.60 15.26
C GLY A 248 -12.09 8.19 15.63
N ASP A 249 -12.60 7.71 16.74
CA ASP A 249 -12.20 6.45 17.39
C ASP A 249 -12.60 5.20 16.58
N HIS A 250 -13.42 5.36 15.53
CA HIS A 250 -13.78 4.24 14.64
C HIS A 250 -12.63 3.82 13.72
N ILE A 251 -11.67 4.72 13.43
CA ILE A 251 -10.50 4.39 12.59
C ILE A 251 -9.51 3.58 13.42
N ARG A 252 -9.15 2.42 12.87
CA ARG A 252 -8.20 1.51 13.51
C ARG A 252 -6.81 1.67 12.92
N VAL A 253 -5.82 1.73 13.79
CA VAL A 253 -4.41 1.87 13.41
C VAL A 253 -3.60 0.79 14.14
N ILE A 254 -2.89 -0.01 13.35
CA ILE A 254 -1.88 -0.94 13.87
C ILE A 254 -0.51 -0.32 13.72
N ASN A 255 0.23 -0.25 14.80
CA ASN A 255 1.57 0.30 14.82
C ASN A 255 2.58 -0.70 14.22
N PRO A 256 3.21 -0.43 13.05
CA PRO A 256 4.09 -1.38 12.37
C PRO A 256 5.43 -1.62 13.08
N LEU A 257 5.66 -1.04 14.26
CA LEU A 257 6.79 -1.39 15.12
C LEU A 257 6.43 -2.43 16.19
N SER A 258 5.20 -2.38 16.73
CA SER A 258 4.73 -3.29 17.77
C SER A 258 3.69 -4.31 17.28
N TRP A 259 3.07 -4.03 16.14
CA TRP A 259 2.01 -4.84 15.50
C TRP A 259 0.75 -4.98 16.34
N ASN A 260 0.42 -3.96 17.12
CA ASN A 260 -0.81 -3.84 17.89
C ASN A 260 -1.39 -2.43 17.80
N SER A 261 -2.59 -2.25 18.35
CA SER A 261 -3.35 -0.99 18.35
C SER A 261 -3.08 -0.10 19.59
N ASP A 262 -2.14 -0.47 20.45
CA ASP A 262 -1.82 0.29 21.66
C ASP A 262 -1.47 1.75 21.36
N ASN A 263 -2.06 2.68 22.10
CA ASN A 263 -1.79 4.12 22.00
C ASN A 263 -0.48 4.55 22.71
N LYS A 264 0.29 3.59 23.23
CA LYS A 264 1.58 3.86 23.88
C LYS A 264 2.64 4.22 22.84
N SER A 265 3.58 5.08 23.23
CA SER A 265 4.75 5.35 22.37
C SER A 265 5.63 4.13 22.25
N VAL A 266 5.91 3.73 21.01
CA VAL A 266 6.79 2.61 20.69
C VAL A 266 8.19 3.15 20.41
N LYS A 267 9.17 2.63 21.15
CA LYS A 267 10.56 3.10 21.08
C LYS A 267 11.24 2.70 19.77
N ARG A 268 12.17 3.55 19.32
CA ARG A 268 12.92 3.37 18.06
C ARG A 268 13.79 2.11 17.97
N ASN A 269 14.08 1.43 19.09
CA ASN A 269 14.86 0.18 19.05
C ASN A 269 14.15 -0.94 18.29
N LEU A 270 12.81 -0.87 18.14
CA LEU A 270 12.02 -1.79 17.32
C LEU A 270 11.99 -1.42 15.83
N HIS A 271 12.42 -0.21 15.46
CA HIS A 271 12.48 0.21 14.08
C HIS A 271 13.65 -0.43 13.35
N LYS A 272 13.35 -1.28 12.37
CA LYS A 272 14.36 -2.03 11.61
C LYS A 272 14.95 -1.28 10.42
N GLY A 273 14.44 -0.10 10.14
CA GLY A 273 14.92 0.79 9.08
C GLY A 273 13.88 1.11 8.02
N SER A 274 14.16 2.17 7.30
CA SER A 274 13.37 2.65 6.16
C SER A 274 14.08 2.34 4.84
N MET A 275 13.31 2.20 3.76
CA MET A 275 13.82 2.06 2.40
C MET A 275 13.81 3.42 1.71
N TYR A 276 14.96 3.86 1.20
CA TYR A 276 15.04 5.06 0.38
C TYR A 276 14.84 4.74 -1.10
N LEU A 277 14.46 5.74 -1.92
CA LEU A 277 14.14 5.60 -3.35
C LEU A 277 15.31 5.14 -4.27
N ASN A 278 16.44 4.77 -3.72
CA ASN A 278 17.56 4.15 -4.41
C ASN A 278 17.85 2.73 -3.90
N GLY A 279 16.91 2.12 -3.17
CA GLY A 279 17.05 0.77 -2.61
C GLY A 279 17.97 0.68 -1.39
N LYS A 280 18.46 1.80 -0.84
CA LYS A 280 19.31 1.80 0.36
C LYS A 280 18.47 1.79 1.62
N ARG A 281 18.89 0.97 2.59
CA ARG A 281 18.36 1.04 3.96
C ARG A 281 18.86 2.28 4.66
N ILE A 282 17.94 3.07 5.18
CA ILE A 282 18.20 4.27 5.95
C ILE A 282 17.48 4.21 7.30
N LEU A 283 17.75 5.14 8.18
CA LEU A 283 17.04 5.34 9.46
C LEU A 283 16.96 4.10 10.35
N ASN A 284 17.90 3.15 10.29
CA ASN A 284 17.90 2.04 11.23
C ASN A 284 17.85 2.55 12.68
N ARG A 285 16.83 2.13 13.45
CA ARG A 285 16.49 2.68 14.78
C ARG A 285 16.33 4.22 14.75
N GLY A 286 15.80 4.76 13.65
CA GLY A 286 15.77 6.20 13.37
C GLY A 286 14.49 6.91 13.76
N LEU A 287 13.40 6.19 14.05
CA LEU A 287 12.12 6.77 14.42
C LEU A 287 11.43 5.97 15.53
N SER A 288 10.59 6.63 16.28
CA SER A 288 9.61 6.06 17.19
C SER A 288 8.21 6.44 16.73
N THR A 289 7.20 5.73 17.20
CA THR A 289 5.82 5.90 16.75
C THR A 289 4.87 5.97 17.93
N LYS A 290 3.69 6.57 17.70
CA LYS A 290 2.56 6.53 18.61
C LYS A 290 1.27 6.47 17.78
N VAL A 291 0.35 5.59 18.12
CA VAL A 291 -1.02 5.63 17.62
C VAL A 291 -1.76 6.74 18.35
N ASP A 292 -2.37 7.67 17.61
CA ASP A 292 -3.03 8.83 18.17
C ASP A 292 -4.08 9.35 17.18
N ASP A 293 -5.35 9.35 17.60
CA ASP A 293 -6.49 9.89 16.86
C ASP A 293 -6.60 9.37 15.41
N GLY A 294 -6.61 8.04 15.26
CA GLY A 294 -6.73 7.40 13.94
C GLY A 294 -5.51 7.57 13.02
N LEU A 295 -4.36 8.01 13.56
CA LEU A 295 -3.12 8.26 12.86
C LEU A 295 -1.93 7.54 13.50
N LEU A 296 -0.94 7.20 12.69
CA LEU A 296 0.37 6.77 13.16
C LEU A 296 1.32 7.97 13.20
N ARG A 297 1.54 8.54 14.37
CA ARG A 297 2.45 9.68 14.54
C ARG A 297 3.90 9.23 14.63
N ILE A 298 4.70 9.75 13.73
CA ILE A 298 6.15 9.55 13.71
C ILE A 298 6.79 10.54 14.68
N GLN A 299 7.61 10.02 15.58
CA GLN A 299 8.31 10.80 16.59
C GLN A 299 9.82 10.58 16.49
N ASN A 300 10.61 11.55 16.97
CA ASN A 300 12.05 11.42 17.11
C ASN A 300 12.78 10.93 15.82
N LEU A 301 12.36 11.44 14.67
CA LEU A 301 13.00 11.14 13.41
C LEU A 301 14.43 11.68 13.40
N LYS A 302 15.42 10.78 13.27
CA LYS A 302 16.85 11.12 13.32
C LYS A 302 17.44 11.31 11.94
N GLY A 303 18.47 12.17 11.89
CA GLY A 303 19.31 12.40 10.72
C GLY A 303 18.75 13.41 9.72
N PRO A 304 19.48 13.66 8.62
CA PRO A 304 19.12 14.69 7.65
C PRO A 304 17.77 14.44 6.97
N VAL A 305 17.29 13.20 6.92
CA VAL A 305 15.96 12.87 6.40
C VAL A 305 14.85 13.57 7.18
N GLY A 306 14.99 13.71 8.50
CA GLY A 306 14.05 14.45 9.34
C GLY A 306 13.97 15.94 9.02
N TRP A 307 15.04 16.51 8.46
CA TRP A 307 15.10 17.91 8.04
C TRP A 307 14.43 18.13 6.67
N PHE A 308 14.36 17.11 5.82
CA PHE A 308 13.73 17.16 4.51
C PHE A 308 12.24 16.79 4.54
N LEU A 309 11.75 16.15 5.62
CA LEU A 309 10.33 15.90 5.83
C LEU A 309 9.68 17.15 6.47
N ILE A 310 9.75 18.28 5.75
CA ILE A 310 9.22 19.59 6.16
C ILE A 310 7.70 19.56 6.25
N TRP A 311 7.06 18.61 5.57
CA TRP A 311 5.62 18.43 5.52
C TRP A 311 5.24 17.34 6.52
N ASP A 312 4.37 17.64 7.45
CA ASP A 312 3.90 16.68 8.48
C ASP A 312 3.02 15.54 7.91
N ASP A 313 2.76 15.48 6.60
CA ASP A 313 2.07 14.37 5.95
C ASP A 313 3.07 13.40 5.30
N TYR A 314 3.23 12.21 5.90
CA TYR A 314 4.16 11.19 5.41
C TYR A 314 3.45 10.09 4.61
N HIS A 315 2.24 10.34 4.16
CA HIS A 315 1.42 9.40 3.42
C HIS A 315 2.14 8.67 2.29
N ARG A 316 2.95 9.37 1.50
CA ARG A 316 3.71 8.74 0.40
C ARG A 316 4.77 7.74 0.88
N ALA A 317 5.20 7.85 2.13
CA ALA A 317 6.25 7.03 2.73
C ALA A 317 5.71 5.96 3.69
N ASP A 318 4.40 5.75 3.75
CA ASP A 318 3.76 4.82 4.68
C ASP A 318 4.41 3.43 4.68
N TYR A 319 4.70 2.85 3.52
CA TYR A 319 5.44 1.60 3.38
C TYR A 319 6.94 1.78 3.60
N ASN A 320 7.52 2.82 2.99
CA ASN A 320 8.96 3.03 2.99
C ASN A 320 9.54 3.25 4.38
N LEU A 321 8.82 3.95 5.27
CA LEU A 321 9.26 4.20 6.65
C LEU A 321 9.43 2.91 7.44
N PHE A 322 8.62 1.89 7.18
CA PHE A 322 8.60 0.63 7.92
C PHE A 322 8.97 -0.59 7.06
N TRP A 323 9.58 -0.38 5.93
CA TRP A 323 9.84 -1.40 4.91
C TRP A 323 10.45 -2.68 5.50
N PHE A 324 11.48 -2.55 6.33
CA PHE A 324 12.15 -3.70 6.94
C PHE A 324 11.36 -4.33 8.10
N ASN A 325 10.53 -3.55 8.79
CA ASN A 325 9.62 -4.08 9.80
C ASN A 325 8.50 -4.92 9.16
N ILE A 326 7.96 -4.45 8.03
CA ILE A 326 6.91 -5.16 7.30
C ILE A 326 7.48 -6.47 6.72
N ARG A 327 8.67 -6.40 6.09
CA ARG A 327 9.32 -7.58 5.48
C ARG A 327 9.60 -8.68 6.49
N GLU A 328 10.00 -8.37 7.72
CA GLU A 328 10.10 -9.36 8.79
C GLU A 328 8.73 -9.89 9.23
N ASN A 329 7.76 -8.99 9.39
CA ASN A 329 6.44 -9.37 9.90
C ASN A 329 5.71 -10.32 8.95
N ILE A 330 5.75 -10.10 7.64
CA ILE A 330 5.13 -11.01 6.67
C ILE A 330 5.78 -12.40 6.72
N TYR A 331 7.09 -12.46 6.88
CA TYR A 331 7.81 -13.73 7.01
C TYR A 331 7.38 -14.49 8.28
N ARG A 332 7.28 -13.78 9.41
CA ARG A 332 6.84 -14.32 10.68
C ARG A 332 5.41 -14.87 10.63
N ARG A 333 4.48 -14.15 9.98
CA ARG A 333 3.09 -14.60 9.76
C ARG A 333 3.03 -15.83 8.86
N ALA A 334 3.80 -15.85 7.78
CA ALA A 334 3.90 -16.98 6.87
C ALA A 334 4.44 -18.23 7.58
N TRP A 335 5.49 -18.08 8.38
CA TRP A 335 6.01 -19.17 9.22
C TRP A 335 4.95 -19.67 10.21
N LYS A 336 4.24 -18.75 10.87
CA LYS A 336 3.19 -19.11 11.83
C LYS A 336 2.05 -19.89 11.19
N SER A 337 1.66 -19.54 9.97
CA SER A 337 0.61 -20.27 9.26
C SER A 337 1.00 -21.73 8.97
N GLN A 338 2.29 -21.99 8.69
CA GLN A 338 2.78 -23.35 8.35
C GLN A 338 2.98 -24.28 9.55
N ILE A 339 3.06 -23.75 10.77
CA ILE A 339 3.14 -24.59 11.98
C ILE A 339 1.78 -24.87 12.60
N ASN A 340 0.72 -24.20 12.12
CA ASN A 340 -0.65 -24.42 12.57
C ASN A 340 -1.45 -25.34 11.62
N ASP A 341 -0.92 -25.57 10.41
CA ASP A 341 -1.39 -26.55 9.43
C ASP A 341 -0.72 -27.92 9.70
#